data_3e0208c738fa13bdb6965c10070f1f19
#
_entry.id   3e0208c738fa13bdb6965c10070f1f19
#
_cell.length_a   1.000
_cell.length_b   1.000
_cell.length_c   1.000
_cell.angle_alpha   90.00
_cell.angle_beta   90.00
_cell.angle_gamma   90.00
#
_symmetry.space_group_name_H-M   'P 1'
#
loop_
_entity.id
_entity.type
_entity.pdbx_description
1 polymer ?
#
loop_
_entity_poly.entity_id
_entity_poly.type
_entity_poly.pdbx_seq_one_letter_code
_entity_poly.pdbx_strand_id
1 'polypeptide(L)'
;MQAFAGIDVAKASLAVALYPGGQRLDVGNDARGHATLCRWLRHHEVSRVLLEATGGYEQAVAVMLSSQWPVVRIPPHRARAFAVAMGKIAKTDPIDAAMLAHLAAVVKGPVLAPPCPAEVRLQALVRRREQLVEQRDAERRRLLQAHDALVRRSLQRQLKQLAQEIARLDQEVASCVPLCGSERAERLRRVPGIGAVTVATLMAFLPELGQLESRQISALAGLAPYNCDSGKHQGVRRIRGGRANVRRILYMAAWSAIRHQPDFKLRYAALRARGKCAKVALVACMRVLLIRLNAMLRDGSEWKTLAA
;
A
#
# COMPACT_ATOMS: atom_id res chain seq x y z
N MET A 1 19.12 -0.46 29.26
CA MET A 1 17.70 -0.37 28.81
C MET A 1 17.68 -0.31 27.31
N GLN A 2 16.77 -1.03 26.63
CA GLN A 2 16.65 -0.94 25.17
C GLN A 2 16.18 0.45 24.76
N ALA A 3 16.92 1.09 23.84
CA ALA A 3 16.54 2.39 23.27
C ALA A 3 15.70 2.18 22.00
N PHE A 4 14.69 3.04 21.82
CA PHE A 4 13.80 3.08 20.67
C PHE A 4 13.88 4.47 20.03
N ALA A 5 13.98 4.54 18.71
CA ALA A 5 14.02 5.80 17.98
C ALA A 5 12.71 6.10 17.27
N GLY A 6 12.25 7.34 17.36
CA GLY A 6 11.19 7.90 16.54
C GLY A 6 11.73 8.95 15.61
N ILE A 7 11.33 8.91 14.34
CA ILE A 7 11.78 9.85 13.32
C ILE A 7 10.57 10.52 12.70
N ASP A 8 10.44 11.81 12.88
CA ASP A 8 9.55 12.66 12.10
C ASP A 8 10.29 13.14 10.85
N VAL A 9 9.66 12.93 9.69
CA VAL A 9 10.32 13.11 8.39
C VAL A 9 9.68 14.27 7.64
N ALA A 10 10.49 15.31 7.41
CA ALA A 10 10.15 16.39 6.48
C ALA A 10 10.91 16.26 5.16
N LYS A 11 10.57 17.10 4.18
CA LYS A 11 11.25 17.14 2.87
C LYS A 11 12.76 17.36 2.99
N ALA A 12 13.17 18.30 3.86
CA ALA A 12 14.56 18.74 3.97
C ALA A 12 15.23 18.30 5.27
N SER A 13 14.49 17.79 6.27
CA SER A 13 15.01 17.51 7.61
C SER A 13 14.39 16.25 8.21
N LEU A 14 15.09 15.69 9.17
CA LEU A 14 14.67 14.60 10.03
C LEU A 14 14.79 15.04 11.48
N ALA A 15 13.68 15.07 12.22
CA ALA A 15 13.68 15.23 13.65
C ALA A 15 13.63 13.86 14.33
N VAL A 16 14.61 13.56 15.17
CA VAL A 16 14.80 12.25 15.80
C VAL A 16 14.75 12.37 17.30
N ALA A 17 14.09 11.43 17.96
CA ALA A 17 14.09 11.33 19.41
C ALA A 17 14.30 9.89 19.87
N LEU A 18 14.80 9.70 21.09
CA LEU A 18 14.92 8.40 21.76
C LEU A 18 13.94 8.26 22.91
N TYR A 19 13.53 7.01 23.13
CA TYR A 19 12.76 6.59 24.28
C TYR A 19 13.33 5.27 24.87
N PRO A 20 13.52 5.14 26.19
CA PRO A 20 13.53 6.21 27.18
C PRO A 20 14.78 7.08 27.02
N GLY A 21 14.84 8.23 27.68
CA GLY A 21 16.03 9.06 27.72
C GLY A 21 15.88 10.44 27.10
N GLY A 22 15.01 10.60 26.08
CA GLY A 22 14.64 11.89 25.52
C GLY A 22 15.72 12.60 24.70
N GLN A 23 16.85 11.92 24.39
CA GLN A 23 17.89 12.47 23.52
C GLN A 23 17.31 12.80 22.16
N ARG A 24 17.80 13.87 21.54
CA ARG A 24 17.29 14.37 20.25
C ARG A 24 18.42 14.62 19.28
N LEU A 25 18.09 14.54 18.01
CA LEU A 25 18.98 14.85 16.90
C LEU A 25 18.15 15.43 15.76
N ASP A 26 18.60 16.55 15.19
CA ASP A 26 18.06 17.13 13.97
C ASP A 26 19.12 17.09 12.89
N VAL A 27 18.78 16.50 11.73
CA VAL A 27 19.69 16.34 10.58
C VAL A 27 18.98 16.58 9.27
N GLY A 28 19.73 16.83 8.21
CA GLY A 28 19.18 16.91 6.85
C GLY A 28 18.60 15.57 6.36
N ASN A 29 17.56 15.62 5.55
CA ASN A 29 17.04 14.44 4.84
C ASN A 29 17.81 14.25 3.53
N ASP A 30 19.11 14.05 3.65
CA ASP A 30 20.07 13.85 2.57
C ASP A 30 21.11 12.79 2.96
N ALA A 31 22.01 12.44 2.05
CA ALA A 31 23.02 11.39 2.28
C ALA A 31 23.92 11.68 3.48
N ARG A 32 24.29 12.95 3.74
CA ARG A 32 25.13 13.37 4.86
C ARG A 32 24.38 13.25 6.19
N GLY A 33 23.14 13.72 6.23
CA GLY A 33 22.26 13.61 7.39
C GLY A 33 21.94 12.15 7.73
N HIS A 34 21.68 11.33 6.72
CA HIS A 34 21.47 9.89 6.89
C HIS A 34 22.69 9.18 7.49
N ALA A 35 23.91 9.52 7.04
CA ALA A 35 25.15 8.95 7.60
C ALA A 35 25.36 9.38 9.06
N THR A 36 25.02 10.64 9.39
CA THR A 36 25.09 11.16 10.77
C THR A 36 24.07 10.46 11.66
N LEU A 37 22.84 10.29 11.17
CA LEU A 37 21.78 9.55 11.86
C LEU A 37 22.22 8.12 12.18
N CYS A 38 22.78 7.38 11.22
CA CYS A 38 23.27 6.02 11.45
C CYS A 38 24.31 5.94 12.55
N ARG A 39 25.30 6.84 12.55
CA ARG A 39 26.33 6.88 13.62
C ARG A 39 25.71 7.14 14.98
N TRP A 40 24.76 8.06 15.05
CA TRP A 40 24.09 8.42 16.28
C TRP A 40 23.21 7.28 16.82
N LEU A 41 22.46 6.59 15.96
CA LEU A 41 21.64 5.44 16.36
C LEU A 41 22.48 4.26 16.87
N ARG A 42 23.66 4.00 16.27
CA ARG A 42 24.60 2.98 16.76
C ARG A 42 25.16 3.34 18.12
N HIS A 43 25.57 4.60 18.32
CA HIS A 43 26.10 5.09 19.60
C HIS A 43 25.12 4.90 20.76
N HIS A 44 23.82 5.04 20.50
CA HIS A 44 22.76 4.86 21.48
C HIS A 44 22.17 3.44 21.54
N GLU A 45 22.78 2.45 20.87
CA GLU A 45 22.35 1.04 20.87
C GLU A 45 20.84 0.88 20.60
N VAL A 46 20.32 1.62 19.61
CA VAL A 46 18.90 1.60 19.26
C VAL A 46 18.48 0.23 18.77
N SER A 47 17.43 -0.33 19.36
CA SER A 47 16.91 -1.67 19.04
C SER A 47 15.83 -1.67 17.96
N ARG A 48 15.12 -0.53 17.79
CA ARG A 48 14.06 -0.37 16.79
C ARG A 48 13.88 1.09 16.43
N VAL A 49 13.55 1.31 15.15
CA VAL A 49 13.22 2.64 14.62
C VAL A 49 11.78 2.66 14.16
N LEU A 50 11.04 3.72 14.47
CA LEU A 50 9.71 3.97 13.99
C LEU A 50 9.66 5.32 13.27
N LEU A 51 9.05 5.34 12.08
CA LEU A 51 8.86 6.55 11.29
C LEU A 51 7.45 6.63 10.74
N GLU A 52 7.01 7.86 10.48
CA GLU A 52 5.72 8.13 9.87
C GLU A 52 5.83 8.14 8.34
N ALA A 53 4.77 7.65 7.66
CA ALA A 53 4.67 7.71 6.20
C ALA A 53 4.28 9.12 5.77
N THR A 54 5.22 9.90 5.24
CA THR A 54 5.09 11.33 4.89
C THR A 54 5.17 11.59 3.38
N GLY A 55 4.29 10.93 2.61
CA GLY A 55 4.16 11.21 1.18
C GLY A 55 5.33 10.77 0.30
N GLY A 56 6.27 9.99 0.83
CA GLY A 56 7.42 9.44 0.10
C GLY A 56 8.78 10.01 0.51
N TYR A 57 8.82 11.09 1.26
CA TYR A 57 10.09 11.65 1.77
C TYR A 57 10.80 10.72 2.76
N GLU A 58 10.06 9.82 3.39
CA GLU A 58 10.57 8.80 4.30
C GLU A 58 11.25 7.62 3.60
N GLN A 59 11.06 7.45 2.28
CA GLN A 59 11.49 6.21 1.60
C GLN A 59 13.00 5.99 1.65
N ALA A 60 13.79 7.01 1.35
CA ALA A 60 15.25 6.89 1.30
C ALA A 60 15.83 6.52 2.66
N VAL A 61 15.41 7.23 3.73
CA VAL A 61 15.87 6.96 5.09
C VAL A 61 15.35 5.62 5.61
N ALA A 62 14.10 5.24 5.29
CA ALA A 62 13.54 3.95 5.69
C ALA A 62 14.27 2.77 5.07
N VAL A 63 14.58 2.83 3.78
CA VAL A 63 15.38 1.82 3.07
C VAL A 63 16.76 1.68 3.69
N MET A 64 17.46 2.78 3.89
CA MET A 64 18.79 2.80 4.46
C MET A 64 18.81 2.23 5.88
N LEU A 65 17.86 2.62 6.73
CA LEU A 65 17.77 2.12 8.11
C LEU A 65 17.34 0.65 8.18
N SER A 66 16.48 0.18 7.28
CA SER A 66 15.99 -1.21 7.30
C SER A 66 17.07 -2.27 7.06
N SER A 67 18.23 -1.88 6.52
CA SER A 67 19.39 -2.77 6.39
C SER A 67 20.14 -3.01 7.71
N GLN A 68 19.90 -2.18 8.75
CA GLN A 68 20.66 -2.21 10.00
C GLN A 68 19.78 -2.33 11.25
N TRP A 69 18.54 -1.87 11.20
CA TRP A 69 17.58 -1.90 12.32
C TRP A 69 16.23 -2.44 11.92
N PRO A 70 15.50 -3.00 12.86
CA PRO A 70 14.06 -3.24 12.70
C PRO A 70 13.32 -1.91 12.54
N VAL A 71 12.92 -1.57 11.31
CA VAL A 71 12.20 -0.34 11.00
C VAL A 71 10.70 -0.62 10.93
N VAL A 72 9.89 0.17 11.61
CA VAL A 72 8.43 0.12 11.54
C VAL A 72 7.92 1.41 10.93
N ARG A 73 7.11 1.32 9.88
CA ARG A 73 6.45 2.48 9.28
C ARG A 73 4.97 2.48 9.63
N ILE A 74 4.48 3.61 10.12
CA ILE A 74 3.06 3.77 10.48
C ILE A 74 2.38 4.88 9.67
N PRO A 75 1.06 4.78 9.46
CA PRO A 75 0.29 5.86 8.88
C PRO A 75 0.14 7.04 9.85
N PRO A 76 0.06 8.30 9.35
CA PRO A 76 -0.04 9.52 10.16
C PRO A 76 -1.18 9.51 11.18
N HIS A 77 -2.34 8.98 10.81
CA HIS A 77 -3.48 8.93 11.71
C HIS A 77 -3.24 8.05 12.96
N ARG A 78 -2.36 7.04 12.89
CA ARG A 78 -2.01 6.20 14.05
C ARG A 78 -1.05 6.93 14.99
N ALA A 79 -0.04 7.63 14.44
CA ALA A 79 0.85 8.49 15.22
C ALA A 79 0.05 9.54 15.98
N ARG A 80 -0.86 10.24 15.27
CA ARG A 80 -1.72 11.25 15.88
C ARG A 80 -2.66 10.70 16.96
N ALA A 81 -3.29 9.55 16.71
CA ALA A 81 -4.16 8.91 17.70
C ALA A 81 -3.39 8.54 18.97
N PHE A 82 -2.15 8.07 18.85
CA PHE A 82 -1.29 7.78 19.99
C PHE A 82 -0.91 9.05 20.76
N ALA A 83 -0.49 10.12 20.07
CA ALA A 83 -0.14 11.38 20.70
C ALA A 83 -1.32 11.96 21.49
N VAL A 84 -2.54 11.92 20.94
CA VAL A 84 -3.77 12.35 21.63
C VAL A 84 -4.04 11.48 22.85
N ALA A 85 -3.91 10.15 22.74
CA ALA A 85 -4.09 9.22 23.86
C ALA A 85 -3.10 9.46 25.00
N MET A 86 -1.89 9.96 24.66
CA MET A 86 -0.86 10.35 25.64
C MET A 86 -1.00 11.81 26.14
N GLY A 87 -2.14 12.47 25.85
CA GLY A 87 -2.41 13.85 26.28
C GLY A 87 -1.61 14.92 25.54
N LYS A 88 -0.91 14.57 24.44
CA LYS A 88 -0.13 15.54 23.63
C LYS A 88 -1.01 16.11 22.51
N ILE A 89 -1.61 17.28 22.77
CA ILE A 89 -2.49 17.96 21.81
C ILE A 89 -1.69 18.86 20.86
N ALA A 90 -0.62 19.49 21.36
CA ALA A 90 0.27 20.32 20.54
C ALA A 90 0.99 19.48 19.47
N LYS A 91 1.18 20.08 18.30
CA LYS A 91 1.90 19.47 17.17
C LYS A 91 3.15 20.29 16.87
N THR A 92 4.31 19.69 17.09
CA THR A 92 5.63 20.21 16.66
C THR A 92 6.53 19.02 16.37
N ASP A 93 7.45 19.17 15.43
CA ASP A 93 8.35 18.08 15.00
C ASP A 93 9.08 17.39 16.17
N PRO A 94 9.63 18.12 17.20
CA PRO A 94 10.23 17.48 18.36
C PRO A 94 9.26 16.67 19.24
N ILE A 95 7.99 17.10 19.33
CA ILE A 95 6.96 16.36 20.09
C ILE A 95 6.56 15.13 19.28
N ASP A 96 6.39 15.26 17.97
CA ASP A 96 6.01 14.18 17.08
C ASP A 96 7.10 13.10 17.04
N ALA A 97 8.39 13.46 16.93
CA ALA A 97 9.51 12.52 17.04
C ALA A 97 9.55 11.79 18.40
N ALA A 98 9.34 12.49 19.51
CA ALA A 98 9.30 11.89 20.85
C ALA A 98 8.11 10.92 20.99
N MET A 99 6.95 11.26 20.45
CA MET A 99 5.77 10.38 20.45
C MET A 99 5.99 9.15 19.56
N LEU A 100 6.65 9.30 18.42
CA LEU A 100 7.05 8.17 17.57
C LEU A 100 8.03 7.25 18.28
N ALA A 101 9.01 7.78 19.03
CA ALA A 101 9.96 7.00 19.82
C ALA A 101 9.25 6.19 20.93
N HIS A 102 8.32 6.82 21.65
CA HIS A 102 7.53 6.13 22.66
C HIS A 102 6.63 5.06 22.02
N LEU A 103 6.01 5.36 20.88
CA LEU A 103 5.19 4.40 20.12
C LEU A 103 6.03 3.22 19.63
N ALA A 104 7.31 3.42 19.27
CA ALA A 104 8.23 2.35 18.88
C ALA A 104 8.45 1.30 19.99
N ALA A 105 8.39 1.71 21.26
CA ALA A 105 8.52 0.84 22.40
C ALA A 105 7.29 -0.08 22.61
N VAL A 106 6.10 0.42 22.30
CA VAL A 106 4.81 -0.30 22.57
C VAL A 106 4.26 -1.03 21.35
N VAL A 107 4.50 -0.55 20.13
CA VAL A 107 3.92 -1.14 18.92
C VAL A 107 4.74 -2.32 18.42
N LYS A 108 4.11 -3.50 18.41
CA LYS A 108 4.59 -4.67 17.66
C LYS A 108 4.02 -4.60 16.23
N GLY A 109 4.66 -3.80 15.37
CA GLY A 109 4.28 -3.71 13.94
C GLY A 109 5.14 -4.61 13.05
N PRO A 110 4.72 -4.86 11.80
CA PRO A 110 5.57 -5.54 10.83
C PRO A 110 6.82 -4.70 10.57
N VAL A 111 7.98 -5.35 10.68
CA VAL A 111 9.28 -4.77 10.35
C VAL A 111 9.37 -4.66 8.83
N LEU A 112 9.83 -3.50 8.33
CA LEU A 112 10.13 -3.31 6.93
C LEU A 112 11.31 -4.22 6.55
N ALA A 113 11.07 -5.14 5.64
CA ALA A 113 12.18 -5.78 4.94
C ALA A 113 12.84 -4.76 4.01
N PRO A 114 14.19 -4.77 3.88
CA PRO A 114 14.87 -3.93 2.90
C PRO A 114 14.29 -4.24 1.51
N PRO A 115 13.71 -3.24 0.80
CA PRO A 115 13.13 -3.52 -0.52
C PRO A 115 14.24 -3.85 -1.51
N CYS A 116 14.02 -4.88 -2.32
CA CYS A 116 14.87 -5.17 -3.46
C CYS A 116 14.83 -3.98 -4.44
N PRO A 117 15.97 -3.58 -5.07
CA PRO A 117 15.99 -2.50 -6.07
C PRO A 117 14.96 -2.68 -7.19
N ALA A 118 14.72 -3.92 -7.62
CA ALA A 118 13.69 -4.24 -8.61
C ALA A 118 12.28 -3.92 -8.12
N GLU A 119 11.95 -4.18 -6.84
CA GLU A 119 10.64 -3.86 -6.26
C GLU A 119 10.43 -2.34 -6.18
N VAL A 120 11.47 -1.59 -5.79
CA VAL A 120 11.41 -0.12 -5.76
C VAL A 120 11.15 0.43 -7.16
N ARG A 121 11.87 -0.08 -8.18
CA ARG A 121 11.67 0.29 -9.58
C ARG A 121 10.25 -0.06 -10.05
N LEU A 122 9.78 -1.28 -9.77
CA LEU A 122 8.44 -1.71 -10.15
C LEU A 122 7.36 -0.82 -9.53
N GLN A 123 7.49 -0.46 -8.24
CA GLN A 123 6.56 0.46 -7.57
C GLN A 123 6.54 1.83 -8.25
N ALA A 124 7.69 2.38 -8.61
CA ALA A 124 7.79 3.66 -9.30
C ALA A 124 7.13 3.63 -10.68
N LEU A 125 7.38 2.57 -11.47
CA LEU A 125 6.80 2.36 -12.80
C LEU A 125 5.28 2.22 -12.74
N VAL A 126 4.77 1.35 -11.87
CA VAL A 126 3.31 1.13 -11.72
C VAL A 126 2.62 2.40 -11.23
N ARG A 127 3.22 3.12 -10.26
CA ARG A 127 2.67 4.40 -9.78
C ARG A 127 2.62 5.46 -10.88
N ARG A 128 3.69 5.58 -11.69
CA ARG A 128 3.71 6.52 -12.81
C ARG A 128 2.68 6.15 -13.87
N ARG A 129 2.56 4.89 -14.19
CA ARG A 129 1.53 4.37 -15.10
C ARG A 129 0.12 4.73 -14.63
N GLU A 130 -0.20 4.54 -13.34
CA GLU A 130 -1.51 4.91 -12.76
C GLU A 130 -1.79 6.40 -12.94
N GLN A 131 -0.82 7.28 -12.68
CA GLN A 131 -0.95 8.73 -12.88
C GLN A 131 -1.28 9.08 -14.33
N LEU A 132 -0.58 8.46 -15.30
CA LEU A 132 -0.85 8.70 -16.72
C LEU A 132 -2.23 8.18 -17.15
N VAL A 133 -2.69 7.06 -16.60
CA VAL A 133 -4.04 6.56 -16.85
C VAL A 133 -5.10 7.52 -16.29
N GLU A 134 -4.91 8.04 -15.09
CA GLU A 134 -5.82 9.04 -14.49
C GLU A 134 -5.86 10.33 -15.32
N GLN A 135 -4.71 10.79 -15.79
CA GLN A 135 -4.60 11.95 -16.67
C GLN A 135 -5.31 11.70 -18.02
N ARG A 136 -5.05 10.55 -18.65
CA ARG A 136 -5.72 10.16 -19.91
C ARG A 136 -7.24 10.14 -19.76
N ASP A 137 -7.73 9.57 -18.65
CA ASP A 137 -9.17 9.47 -18.43
C ASP A 137 -9.81 10.84 -18.12
N ALA A 138 -9.04 11.78 -17.54
CA ALA A 138 -9.46 13.17 -17.39
C ALA A 138 -9.56 13.88 -18.76
N GLU A 139 -8.53 13.71 -19.63
CA GLU A 139 -8.56 14.30 -20.97
C GLU A 139 -9.65 13.69 -21.86
N ARG A 140 -9.95 12.41 -21.72
CA ARG A 140 -11.11 11.78 -22.41
C ARG A 140 -12.43 12.43 -22.02
N ARG A 141 -12.65 12.73 -20.75
CA ARG A 141 -13.86 13.43 -20.29
C ARG A 141 -13.95 14.84 -20.86
N ARG A 142 -12.82 15.58 -20.91
CA ARG A 142 -12.74 16.91 -21.53
C ARG A 142 -13.06 16.86 -23.01
N LEU A 143 -12.55 15.86 -23.74
CA LEU A 143 -12.81 15.67 -25.15
C LEU A 143 -14.31 15.46 -25.45
N LEU A 144 -15.04 14.76 -24.58
CA LEU A 144 -16.49 14.57 -24.73
C LEU A 144 -17.27 15.88 -24.59
N GLN A 145 -16.74 16.86 -23.85
CA GLN A 145 -17.38 18.17 -23.59
C GLN A 145 -16.88 19.26 -24.54
N ALA A 146 -15.81 19.04 -25.29
CA ALA A 146 -15.22 20.03 -26.17
C ALA A 146 -16.00 20.12 -27.49
N HIS A 147 -16.41 21.33 -27.86
CA HIS A 147 -17.12 21.61 -29.11
C HIS A 147 -16.21 22.29 -30.19
N ASP A 148 -15.24 23.09 -29.73
CA ASP A 148 -14.31 23.80 -30.64
C ASP A 148 -13.34 22.79 -31.29
N ALA A 149 -13.16 22.97 -32.63
CA ALA A 149 -12.36 22.04 -33.42
C ALA A 149 -10.85 22.09 -33.09
N LEU A 150 -10.32 23.27 -32.69
CA LEU A 150 -8.92 23.42 -32.33
C LEU A 150 -8.66 22.75 -30.96
N VAL A 151 -9.55 22.97 -29.99
CA VAL A 151 -9.49 22.34 -28.67
C VAL A 151 -9.57 20.83 -28.79
N ARG A 152 -10.51 20.31 -29.60
CA ARG A 152 -10.63 18.84 -29.84
C ARG A 152 -9.35 18.26 -30.42
N ARG A 153 -8.75 18.91 -31.43
CA ARG A 153 -7.47 18.45 -32.01
C ARG A 153 -6.32 18.49 -31.01
N SER A 154 -6.28 19.48 -30.13
CA SER A 154 -5.29 19.56 -29.05
C SER A 154 -5.43 18.37 -28.05
N LEU A 155 -6.65 18.13 -27.59
CA LEU A 155 -6.94 17.01 -26.66
C LEU A 155 -6.65 15.64 -27.30
N GLN A 156 -6.97 15.44 -28.57
CA GLN A 156 -6.67 14.22 -29.30
C GLN A 156 -5.16 13.95 -29.41
N ARG A 157 -4.34 15.00 -29.69
CA ARG A 157 -2.88 14.87 -29.70
C ARG A 157 -2.34 14.46 -28.35
N GLN A 158 -2.82 15.11 -27.28
CA GLN A 158 -2.41 14.77 -25.91
C GLN A 158 -2.80 13.35 -25.52
N LEU A 159 -4.01 12.90 -25.87
CA LEU A 159 -4.45 11.53 -25.64
C LEU A 159 -3.58 10.50 -26.37
N LYS A 160 -3.14 10.81 -27.59
CA LYS A 160 -2.21 9.96 -28.35
C LYS A 160 -0.85 9.85 -27.65
N GLN A 161 -0.29 10.96 -27.16
CA GLN A 161 0.97 10.98 -26.42
C GLN A 161 0.86 10.18 -25.12
N LEU A 162 -0.22 10.40 -24.34
CA LEU A 162 -0.45 9.65 -23.10
C LEU A 162 -0.59 8.12 -23.36
N ALA A 163 -1.25 7.74 -24.44
CA ALA A 163 -1.38 6.33 -24.82
C ALA A 163 -0.01 5.69 -25.16
N GLN A 164 0.86 6.41 -25.87
CA GLN A 164 2.21 5.97 -26.19
C GLN A 164 3.07 5.80 -24.94
N GLU A 165 3.06 6.78 -24.03
CA GLU A 165 3.80 6.69 -22.77
C GLU A 165 3.30 5.58 -21.86
N ILE A 166 1.99 5.36 -21.77
CA ILE A 166 1.41 4.24 -21.03
C ILE A 166 1.90 2.92 -21.61
N ALA A 167 1.89 2.75 -22.94
CA ALA A 167 2.35 1.53 -23.60
C ALA A 167 3.85 1.27 -23.32
N ARG A 168 4.69 2.33 -23.33
CA ARG A 168 6.10 2.23 -22.98
C ARG A 168 6.31 1.78 -21.55
N LEU A 169 5.57 2.38 -20.60
CA LEU A 169 5.62 1.96 -19.20
C LEU A 169 5.10 0.52 -19.01
N ASP A 170 4.10 0.08 -19.79
CA ASP A 170 3.62 -1.30 -19.75
C ASP A 170 4.72 -2.30 -20.15
N GLN A 171 5.56 -1.97 -21.12
CA GLN A 171 6.72 -2.78 -21.50
C GLN A 171 7.78 -2.83 -20.40
N GLU A 172 8.13 -1.67 -19.81
CA GLU A 172 9.07 -1.60 -18.69
C GLU A 172 8.57 -2.35 -17.44
N VAL A 173 7.29 -2.25 -17.14
CA VAL A 173 6.65 -3.02 -16.06
C VAL A 173 6.73 -4.51 -16.35
N ALA A 174 6.43 -4.94 -17.58
CA ALA A 174 6.48 -6.35 -17.97
C ALA A 174 7.88 -6.95 -17.83
N SER A 175 8.93 -6.19 -18.16
CA SER A 175 10.33 -6.60 -17.98
C SER A 175 10.78 -6.63 -16.52
N CYS A 176 10.22 -5.74 -15.68
CA CYS A 176 10.59 -5.61 -14.27
C CYS A 176 9.91 -6.67 -13.37
N VAL A 177 8.70 -7.09 -13.71
CA VAL A 177 7.91 -8.05 -12.89
C VAL A 177 8.66 -9.37 -12.62
N PRO A 178 9.30 -10.04 -13.60
CA PRO A 178 10.05 -11.28 -13.33
C PRO A 178 11.22 -11.08 -12.36
N LEU A 179 11.85 -9.91 -12.35
CA LEU A 179 12.96 -9.59 -11.44
C LEU A 179 12.52 -9.50 -9.97
N CYS A 180 11.22 -9.31 -9.73
CA CYS A 180 10.61 -9.28 -8.38
C CYS A 180 10.10 -10.64 -7.92
N GLY A 181 10.26 -11.70 -8.74
CA GLY A 181 9.79 -13.06 -8.43
C GLY A 181 9.01 -13.67 -9.59
N SER A 182 9.72 -14.34 -10.51
CA SER A 182 9.14 -14.92 -11.73
C SER A 182 8.06 -15.96 -11.45
N GLU A 183 8.32 -16.92 -10.55
CA GLU A 183 7.38 -17.98 -10.21
C GLU A 183 6.07 -17.43 -9.63
N ARG A 184 6.18 -16.47 -8.72
CA ARG A 184 5.03 -15.80 -8.10
C ARG A 184 4.19 -15.04 -9.15
N ALA A 185 4.85 -14.34 -10.07
CA ALA A 185 4.17 -13.63 -11.16
C ALA A 185 3.46 -14.61 -12.11
N GLU A 186 4.10 -15.71 -12.47
CA GLU A 186 3.54 -16.77 -13.29
C GLU A 186 2.29 -17.40 -12.67
N ARG A 187 2.36 -17.79 -11.38
CA ARG A 187 1.22 -18.34 -10.65
C ARG A 187 0.02 -17.38 -10.63
N LEU A 188 0.27 -16.07 -10.41
CA LEU A 188 -0.78 -15.05 -10.46
C LEU A 188 -1.40 -14.91 -11.85
N ARG A 189 -0.59 -14.97 -12.93
CA ARG A 189 -1.08 -14.87 -14.33
C ARG A 189 -1.99 -16.00 -14.74
N ARG A 190 -1.80 -17.21 -14.18
CA ARG A 190 -2.65 -18.37 -14.46
C ARG A 190 -4.06 -18.26 -13.88
N VAL A 191 -4.30 -17.31 -12.99
CA VAL A 191 -5.63 -17.12 -12.38
C VAL A 191 -6.56 -16.41 -13.37
N PRO A 192 -7.70 -17.00 -13.75
CA PRO A 192 -8.65 -16.36 -14.66
C PRO A 192 -9.12 -15.01 -14.11
N GLY A 193 -8.97 -13.95 -14.91
CA GLY A 193 -9.33 -12.58 -14.53
C GLY A 193 -8.23 -11.76 -13.87
N ILE A 194 -7.05 -12.34 -13.68
CA ILE A 194 -5.85 -11.62 -13.19
C ILE A 194 -4.96 -11.28 -14.39
N GLY A 195 -5.10 -10.07 -14.91
CA GLY A 195 -4.29 -9.57 -16.02
C GLY A 195 -2.93 -9.01 -15.59
N ALA A 196 -2.07 -8.69 -16.57
CA ALA A 196 -0.71 -8.19 -16.35
C ALA A 196 -0.63 -6.99 -15.39
N VAL A 197 -1.56 -6.03 -15.53
CA VAL A 197 -1.63 -4.85 -14.63
C VAL A 197 -1.96 -5.26 -13.20
N THR A 198 -2.83 -6.25 -13.01
CA THR A 198 -3.18 -6.77 -11.67
C THR A 198 -1.97 -7.44 -11.04
N VAL A 199 -1.27 -8.30 -11.80
CA VAL A 199 -0.03 -8.94 -11.33
C VAL A 199 1.00 -7.90 -10.91
N ALA A 200 1.31 -6.93 -11.79
CA ALA A 200 2.27 -5.88 -11.51
C ALA A 200 1.91 -5.07 -10.25
N THR A 201 0.63 -4.69 -10.11
CA THR A 201 0.16 -3.94 -8.94
C THR A 201 0.25 -4.76 -7.65
N LEU A 202 -0.12 -6.05 -7.68
CA LEU A 202 0.02 -6.92 -6.52
C LEU A 202 1.48 -7.14 -6.13
N MET A 203 2.36 -7.38 -7.10
CA MET A 203 3.80 -7.53 -6.87
C MET A 203 4.43 -6.25 -6.30
N ALA A 204 4.05 -5.09 -6.84
CA ALA A 204 4.57 -3.79 -6.41
C ALA A 204 4.06 -3.35 -5.04
N PHE A 205 2.76 -3.54 -4.76
CA PHE A 205 2.09 -2.93 -3.62
C PHE A 205 1.56 -3.92 -2.59
N LEU A 206 1.78 -5.21 -2.76
CA LEU A 206 1.41 -6.25 -1.80
C LEU A 206 2.48 -7.36 -1.75
N PRO A 207 3.76 -7.02 -1.43
CA PRO A 207 4.84 -7.99 -1.37
C PRO A 207 4.57 -9.10 -0.34
N GLU A 208 3.77 -8.85 0.67
CA GLU A 208 3.39 -9.80 1.72
C GLU A 208 2.34 -10.85 1.28
N LEU A 209 1.82 -10.76 0.05
CA LEU A 209 0.87 -11.73 -0.48
C LEU A 209 1.50 -13.13 -0.54
N GLY A 210 0.88 -14.12 0.08
CA GLY A 210 1.42 -15.46 0.27
C GLY A 210 2.18 -15.67 1.58
N GLN A 211 2.33 -14.64 2.42
CA GLN A 211 3.09 -14.73 3.67
C GLN A 211 2.25 -14.46 4.92
N LEU A 212 1.08 -13.87 4.77
CA LEU A 212 0.24 -13.44 5.88
C LEU A 212 -1.00 -14.31 6.04
N GLU A 213 -1.58 -14.26 7.25
CA GLU A 213 -2.87 -14.87 7.53
C GLU A 213 -4.01 -14.13 6.81
N SER A 214 -5.12 -14.84 6.56
CA SER A 214 -6.30 -14.32 5.82
C SER A 214 -6.88 -13.03 6.41
N ARG A 215 -6.82 -12.85 7.74
CA ARG A 215 -7.28 -11.63 8.40
C ARG A 215 -6.31 -10.48 8.17
N GLN A 216 -5.01 -10.74 8.28
CA GLN A 216 -3.95 -9.75 8.13
C GLN A 216 -3.88 -9.21 6.69
N ILE A 217 -3.87 -10.11 5.69
CA ILE A 217 -3.84 -9.70 4.29
C ILE A 217 -5.10 -8.91 3.88
N SER A 218 -6.28 -9.30 4.41
CA SER A 218 -7.53 -8.58 4.18
C SER A 218 -7.50 -7.18 4.78
N ALA A 219 -6.94 -7.02 5.99
CA ALA A 219 -6.79 -5.72 6.65
C ALA A 219 -5.79 -4.83 5.89
N LEU A 220 -4.67 -5.40 5.45
CA LEU A 220 -3.62 -4.70 4.70
C LEU A 220 -4.12 -4.17 3.35
N ALA A 221 -4.98 -4.93 2.67
CA ALA A 221 -5.65 -4.49 1.43
C ALA A 221 -6.85 -3.54 1.69
N GLY A 222 -7.25 -3.35 2.96
CA GLY A 222 -8.41 -2.55 3.31
C GLY A 222 -9.75 -3.20 2.93
N LEU A 223 -9.81 -4.54 2.98
CA LEU A 223 -11.00 -5.35 2.69
C LEU A 223 -11.57 -6.05 3.94
N ALA A 224 -10.93 -5.88 5.11
CA ALA A 224 -11.47 -6.35 6.37
C ALA A 224 -12.64 -5.46 6.81
N PRO A 225 -13.82 -6.03 7.12
CA PRO A 225 -14.91 -5.28 7.71
C PRO A 225 -14.59 -5.02 9.19
N TYR A 226 -14.69 -3.78 9.62
CA TYR A 226 -14.57 -3.40 11.02
C TYR A 226 -15.96 -3.20 11.63
N ASN A 227 -16.14 -3.71 12.85
CA ASN A 227 -17.32 -3.49 13.65
C ASN A 227 -17.27 -2.07 14.23
N CYS A 228 -18.42 -1.48 14.39
CA CYS A 228 -18.59 -0.19 15.05
C CYS A 228 -19.79 -0.32 16.01
N ASP A 229 -19.68 -1.29 16.93
CA ASP A 229 -20.74 -1.65 17.87
C ASP A 229 -20.50 -0.90 19.19
N SER A 230 -21.54 -0.35 19.81
CA SER A 230 -21.48 0.30 21.11
C SER A 230 -22.73 0.00 21.93
N GLY A 231 -22.56 -0.61 23.09
CA GLY A 231 -23.67 -1.05 23.94
C GLY A 231 -24.65 -1.95 23.17
N LYS A 232 -25.93 -1.56 23.15
CA LYS A 232 -26.98 -2.29 22.40
C LYS A 232 -27.03 -1.95 20.90
N HIS A 233 -26.23 -0.96 20.44
CA HIS A 233 -26.23 -0.53 19.04
C HIS A 233 -25.27 -1.40 18.22
N GLN A 234 -25.80 -2.13 17.23
CA GLN A 234 -25.01 -2.83 16.22
C GLN A 234 -24.82 -1.95 15.00
N GLY A 235 -23.63 -1.38 14.87
CA GLY A 235 -23.27 -0.50 13.75
C GLY A 235 -23.08 -1.22 12.43
N VAL A 236 -23.19 -0.48 11.34
CA VAL A 236 -22.94 -1.00 9.98
C VAL A 236 -21.45 -1.31 9.82
N ARG A 237 -21.13 -2.55 9.47
CA ARG A 237 -19.76 -2.98 9.20
C ARG A 237 -19.24 -2.34 7.92
N ARG A 238 -18.11 -1.64 8.02
CA ARG A 238 -17.48 -0.96 6.88
C ARG A 238 -16.02 -1.34 6.76
N ILE A 239 -15.54 -1.41 5.51
CA ILE A 239 -14.10 -1.52 5.23
C ILE A 239 -13.45 -0.15 5.49
N ARG A 240 -12.23 -0.16 6.07
CA ARG A 240 -11.48 1.06 6.40
C ARG A 240 -9.99 0.84 6.19
N GLY A 241 -9.27 1.91 5.82
CA GLY A 241 -7.81 1.90 5.71
C GLY A 241 -7.29 1.03 4.58
N GLY A 242 -6.09 0.49 4.76
CA GLY A 242 -5.39 -0.39 3.82
C GLY A 242 -4.89 0.31 2.56
N ARG A 243 -4.28 -0.48 1.66
CA ARG A 243 -3.63 0.00 0.44
C ARG A 243 -4.64 0.25 -0.67
N ALA A 244 -4.90 1.51 -0.98
CA ALA A 244 -5.94 1.92 -1.95
C ALA A 244 -5.67 1.38 -3.37
N ASN A 245 -4.39 1.33 -3.81
CA ASN A 245 -3.99 0.81 -5.12
C ASN A 245 -4.37 -0.68 -5.25
N VAL A 246 -4.06 -1.48 -4.21
CA VAL A 246 -4.42 -2.90 -4.16
C VAL A 246 -5.94 -3.08 -4.21
N ARG A 247 -6.67 -2.30 -3.44
CA ARG A 247 -8.14 -2.37 -3.43
C ARG A 247 -8.76 -2.00 -4.78
N ARG A 248 -8.20 -0.98 -5.47
CA ARG A 248 -8.65 -0.54 -6.80
C ARG A 248 -8.48 -1.65 -7.85
N ILE A 249 -7.32 -2.29 -7.88
CA ILE A 249 -7.07 -3.34 -8.87
C ILE A 249 -7.88 -4.61 -8.58
N LEU A 250 -8.05 -4.97 -7.31
CA LEU A 250 -8.89 -6.10 -6.91
C LEU A 250 -10.37 -5.88 -7.24
N TYR A 251 -10.83 -4.64 -7.28
CA TYR A 251 -12.19 -4.31 -7.74
C TYR A 251 -12.42 -4.77 -9.19
N MET A 252 -11.49 -4.46 -10.09
CA MET A 252 -11.57 -4.88 -11.49
C MET A 252 -11.39 -6.39 -11.64
N ALA A 253 -10.44 -6.97 -10.92
CA ALA A 253 -10.21 -8.41 -10.93
C ALA A 253 -11.43 -9.20 -10.42
N ALA A 254 -12.11 -8.71 -9.39
CA ALA A 254 -13.32 -9.34 -8.87
C ALA A 254 -14.50 -9.27 -9.85
N TRP A 255 -14.66 -8.17 -10.60
CA TRP A 255 -15.64 -8.11 -11.69
C TRP A 255 -15.34 -9.13 -12.77
N SER A 256 -14.08 -9.29 -13.14
CA SER A 256 -13.68 -10.34 -14.10
C SER A 256 -13.95 -11.73 -13.53
N ALA A 257 -13.62 -12.00 -12.28
CA ALA A 257 -13.90 -13.28 -11.63
C ALA A 257 -15.41 -13.61 -11.62
N ILE A 258 -16.26 -12.62 -11.28
CA ILE A 258 -17.72 -12.80 -11.26
C ILE A 258 -18.27 -13.14 -12.67
N ARG A 259 -17.64 -12.61 -13.73
CA ARG A 259 -18.07 -12.89 -15.12
C ARG A 259 -17.61 -14.25 -15.62
N HIS A 260 -16.42 -14.68 -15.23
CA HIS A 260 -15.74 -15.82 -15.86
C HIS A 260 -15.57 -17.05 -14.95
N GLN A 261 -15.85 -16.93 -13.64
CA GLN A 261 -15.72 -18.04 -12.69
C GLN A 261 -17.07 -18.34 -12.03
N PRO A 262 -17.60 -19.58 -12.19
CA PRO A 262 -18.95 -19.95 -11.73
C PRO A 262 -19.15 -19.73 -10.21
N ASP A 263 -18.18 -20.10 -9.39
CA ASP A 263 -18.22 -19.96 -7.94
C ASP A 263 -18.31 -18.49 -7.47
N PHE A 264 -17.62 -17.57 -8.14
CA PHE A 264 -17.74 -16.14 -7.87
C PHE A 264 -19.08 -15.58 -8.34
N LYS A 265 -19.58 -16.03 -9.49
CA LYS A 265 -20.91 -15.66 -9.99
C LYS A 265 -22.00 -16.05 -9.00
N LEU A 266 -21.98 -17.30 -8.52
CA LEU A 266 -22.95 -17.80 -7.54
C LEU A 266 -22.85 -17.06 -6.20
N ARG A 267 -21.63 -16.85 -5.70
CA ARG A 267 -21.40 -16.07 -4.47
C ARG A 267 -21.97 -14.67 -4.56
N TYR A 268 -21.69 -13.97 -5.67
CA TYR A 268 -22.24 -12.63 -5.89
C TYR A 268 -23.77 -12.65 -5.93
N ALA A 269 -24.38 -13.56 -6.70
CA ALA A 269 -25.82 -13.70 -6.79
C ALA A 269 -26.47 -14.01 -5.43
N ALA A 270 -25.90 -14.93 -4.66
CA ALA A 270 -26.38 -15.28 -3.33
C ALA A 270 -26.35 -14.09 -2.36
N LEU A 271 -25.30 -13.24 -2.42
CA LEU A 271 -25.23 -12.04 -1.62
C LEU A 271 -26.28 -11.00 -2.04
N ARG A 272 -26.52 -10.86 -3.33
CA ARG A 272 -27.57 -9.98 -3.87
C ARG A 272 -28.96 -10.46 -3.47
N ALA A 273 -29.23 -11.75 -3.53
CA ALA A 273 -30.49 -12.35 -3.09
C ALA A 273 -30.76 -12.14 -1.59
N ARG A 274 -29.69 -12.06 -0.76
CA ARG A 274 -29.79 -11.69 0.67
C ARG A 274 -29.96 -10.19 0.91
N GLY A 275 -30.29 -9.37 -0.09
CA GLY A 275 -30.52 -7.94 0.02
C GLY A 275 -29.24 -7.08 0.13
N LYS A 276 -28.03 -7.66 -0.04
CA LYS A 276 -26.80 -6.85 -0.03
C LYS A 276 -26.71 -5.98 -1.27
N CYS A 277 -26.38 -4.70 -1.13
CA CYS A 277 -26.19 -3.83 -2.30
C CYS A 277 -25.00 -4.31 -3.15
N ALA A 278 -25.01 -3.99 -4.44
CA ALA A 278 -24.02 -4.46 -5.42
C ALA A 278 -22.56 -4.23 -4.98
N LYS A 279 -22.27 -3.05 -4.44
CA LYS A 279 -20.93 -2.69 -3.97
C LYS A 279 -20.47 -3.56 -2.79
N VAL A 280 -21.36 -3.86 -1.84
CA VAL A 280 -21.04 -4.72 -0.68
C VAL A 280 -20.81 -6.17 -1.14
N ALA A 281 -21.65 -6.69 -2.03
CA ALA A 281 -21.48 -8.03 -2.59
C ALA A 281 -20.15 -8.17 -3.35
N LEU A 282 -19.79 -7.15 -4.14
CA LEU A 282 -18.54 -7.11 -4.87
C LEU A 282 -17.32 -7.04 -3.92
N VAL A 283 -17.36 -6.22 -2.89
CA VAL A 283 -16.27 -6.13 -1.87
C VAL A 283 -16.09 -7.46 -1.15
N ALA A 284 -17.18 -8.19 -0.88
CA ALA A 284 -17.08 -9.53 -0.32
C ALA A 284 -16.40 -10.53 -1.29
N CYS A 285 -16.68 -10.44 -2.59
CA CYS A 285 -15.99 -11.22 -3.63
C CYS A 285 -14.50 -10.82 -3.73
N MET A 286 -14.17 -9.52 -3.68
CA MET A 286 -12.78 -9.05 -3.67
C MET A 286 -11.98 -9.65 -2.50
N ARG A 287 -12.58 -9.69 -1.31
CA ARG A 287 -11.94 -10.28 -0.13
C ARG A 287 -11.67 -11.78 -0.32
N VAL A 288 -12.64 -12.53 -0.84
CA VAL A 288 -12.49 -13.96 -1.11
C VAL A 288 -11.41 -14.20 -2.16
N LEU A 289 -11.42 -13.42 -3.25
CA LEU A 289 -10.38 -13.48 -4.28
C LEU A 289 -8.98 -13.27 -3.67
N LEU A 290 -8.80 -12.23 -2.89
CA LEU A 290 -7.53 -11.93 -2.22
C LEU A 290 -7.08 -13.06 -1.28
N ILE A 291 -7.98 -13.60 -0.45
CA ILE A 291 -7.67 -14.70 0.47
C ILE A 291 -7.24 -15.95 -0.31
N ARG A 292 -7.91 -16.27 -1.40
CA ARG A 292 -7.57 -17.43 -2.24
C ARG A 292 -6.24 -17.23 -2.97
N LEU A 293 -5.96 -16.04 -3.49
CA LEU A 293 -4.64 -15.69 -4.07
C LEU A 293 -3.53 -15.83 -3.02
N ASN A 294 -3.79 -15.38 -1.80
CA ASN A 294 -2.84 -15.49 -0.70
C ASN A 294 -2.57 -16.94 -0.31
N ALA A 295 -3.61 -17.76 -0.19
CA ALA A 295 -3.47 -19.19 0.11
C ALA A 295 -2.73 -19.93 -1.03
N MET A 296 -3.11 -19.71 -2.27
CA MET A 296 -2.47 -20.30 -3.46
C MET A 296 -0.96 -20.04 -3.47
N LEU A 297 -0.54 -18.81 -3.21
CA LEU A 297 0.89 -18.47 -3.18
C LEU A 297 1.61 -19.01 -1.96
N ARG A 298 0.97 -19.03 -0.78
CA ARG A 298 1.53 -19.57 0.45
C ARG A 298 1.76 -21.07 0.35
N ASP A 299 0.75 -21.78 -0.16
CA ASP A 299 0.73 -23.24 -0.19
C ASP A 299 1.41 -23.81 -1.46
N GLY A 300 1.87 -22.93 -2.36
CA GLY A 300 2.47 -23.32 -3.63
C GLY A 300 1.51 -24.05 -4.58
N SER A 301 0.20 -23.97 -4.32
CA SER A 301 -0.82 -24.70 -5.06
C SER A 301 -1.25 -24.00 -6.35
N GLU A 302 -1.89 -24.74 -7.26
CA GLU A 302 -2.53 -24.18 -8.44
C GLU A 302 -3.89 -23.54 -8.08
N TRP A 303 -4.34 -22.60 -8.94
CA TRP A 303 -5.67 -22.01 -8.80
C TRP A 303 -6.74 -23.08 -9.06
N LYS A 304 -7.60 -23.32 -8.09
CA LYS A 304 -8.73 -24.23 -8.23
C LYS A 304 -10.00 -23.43 -8.45
N THR A 305 -10.64 -23.58 -9.60
CA THR A 305 -12.02 -23.15 -9.79
C THR A 305 -12.88 -24.14 -9.02
N LEU A 306 -13.56 -23.69 -7.98
CA LEU A 306 -14.47 -24.56 -7.24
C LEU A 306 -15.66 -24.87 -8.16
N ALA A 307 -16.02 -26.15 -8.25
CA ALA A 307 -17.28 -26.54 -8.90
C ALA A 307 -18.44 -25.85 -8.18
N ALA A 308 -19.43 -25.42 -8.95
CA ALA A 308 -20.60 -24.71 -8.47
C ALA A 308 -21.51 -25.63 -7.63
#